data_bff9f956222ead7b2cc7220f4b8e856e
#
_entry.id   bff9f956222ead7b2cc7220f4b8e856e
#
_cell.length_a   1.000
_cell.length_b   1.000
_cell.length_c   1.000
_cell.angle_alpha   90.00
_cell.angle_beta   90.00
_cell.angle_gamma   90.00
#
_symmetry.space_group_name_H-M   'P 1'
#
loop_
_entity.id
_entity.type
_entity.pdbx_description
1 polymer ?
#
loop_
_entity_poly.entity_id
_entity_poly.type
_entity_poly.pdbx_seq_one_letter_code
_entity_poly.pdbx_strand_id
1 'polypeptide(L)'
;MNDGDSKAVNYKGNVNGFNVNFGYKNSKFGNYDVPMGAVIHSEEDHEDHDDEHGDEHGDEHEEDLGYVNNSDYQVEATKFGISKVGDWGYFGIAIDNLESVYGIPFHGDEHEDEHGDEHGDEHGDEHGEEEHEEERIFSSTDSETFTIKGSFNINGDLVNKIDYSYRDSDYSLIEQHAEEEGHDDHEGEEEHEEHAPTLFKNDATEYGAVFDMSNDNITQKLSFNFVDEDSSIVGEEAFMNPANNEEFTLGYYM
;
A
#
# COMPACT_ATOMS: atom_id res chain seq x y z
N MET A 1 10.27 21.63 1.37
CA MET A 1 10.06 20.70 0.23
C MET A 1 10.71 19.40 0.59
N ASN A 2 9.99 18.30 0.49
CA ASN A 2 10.56 16.98 0.74
C ASN A 2 11.77 16.74 -0.16
N ASP A 3 12.85 16.25 0.37
CA ASP A 3 13.97 15.78 -0.43
C ASP A 3 13.49 14.60 -1.27
N GLY A 4 13.26 14.83 -2.56
CA GLY A 4 12.68 13.85 -3.43
C GLY A 4 13.35 13.74 -4.79
N ASP A 5 13.42 12.52 -5.30
CA ASP A 5 13.85 12.21 -6.66
C ASP A 5 12.78 11.40 -7.37
N SER A 6 12.47 11.78 -8.61
CA SER A 6 11.51 11.06 -9.42
C SER A 6 12.02 10.93 -10.85
N LYS A 7 12.08 9.71 -11.35
CA LYS A 7 12.49 9.37 -12.70
C LYS A 7 11.38 8.61 -13.39
N ALA A 8 11.04 9.01 -14.61
CA ALA A 8 10.07 8.28 -15.42
C ALA A 8 10.51 8.22 -16.88
N VAL A 9 10.29 7.06 -17.48
CA VAL A 9 10.50 6.83 -18.91
C VAL A 9 9.24 6.22 -19.47
N ASN A 10 8.73 6.78 -20.56
CA ASN A 10 7.59 6.25 -21.27
C ASN A 10 7.91 6.14 -22.76
N TYR A 11 7.62 5.01 -23.34
CA TYR A 11 7.72 4.76 -24.75
C TYR A 11 6.38 4.26 -25.30
N LYS A 12 5.92 4.84 -26.40
CA LYS A 12 4.78 4.35 -27.18
C LYS A 12 5.17 4.41 -28.66
N GLY A 13 5.05 3.30 -29.36
CA GLY A 13 5.42 3.23 -30.76
C GLY A 13 4.81 2.05 -31.48
N ASN A 14 5.02 2.05 -32.80
CA ASN A 14 4.65 0.92 -33.65
C ASN A 14 5.91 0.28 -34.24
N VAL A 15 6.04 -1.03 -34.07
CA VAL A 15 7.16 -1.81 -34.58
C VAL A 15 6.59 -2.94 -35.40
N ASN A 16 6.82 -2.95 -36.72
CA ASN A 16 6.35 -3.97 -37.64
C ASN A 16 4.84 -4.27 -37.57
N GLY A 17 4.02 -3.22 -37.34
CA GLY A 17 2.58 -3.36 -37.24
C GLY A 17 2.06 -3.78 -35.86
N PHE A 18 2.95 -3.90 -34.87
CA PHE A 18 2.59 -4.05 -33.47
C PHE A 18 2.72 -2.71 -32.74
N ASN A 19 1.71 -2.34 -31.98
CA ASN A 19 1.81 -1.24 -31.04
C ASN A 19 2.48 -1.75 -29.79
N VAL A 20 3.50 -1.04 -29.35
CA VAL A 20 4.26 -1.37 -28.13
C VAL A 20 4.19 -0.16 -27.21
N ASN A 21 3.91 -0.40 -25.93
CA ASN A 21 4.08 0.60 -24.89
C ASN A 21 5.00 0.05 -23.80
N PHE A 22 5.80 0.91 -23.24
CA PHE A 22 6.64 0.64 -22.10
C PHE A 22 6.61 1.86 -21.20
N GLY A 23 6.48 1.67 -19.91
CA GLY A 23 6.56 2.70 -18.88
C GLY A 23 7.38 2.21 -17.71
N TYR A 24 8.23 3.07 -17.21
CA TYR A 24 8.95 2.88 -15.96
C TYR A 24 8.89 4.16 -15.15
N LYS A 25 8.61 4.05 -13.88
CA LYS A 25 8.65 5.14 -12.93
C LYS A 25 9.32 4.67 -11.65
N ASN A 26 10.25 5.47 -11.14
CA ASN A 26 10.79 5.32 -9.79
C ASN A 26 10.76 6.68 -9.13
N SER A 27 10.23 6.75 -7.92
CA SER A 27 10.14 7.97 -7.12
C SER A 27 10.41 7.64 -5.68
N LYS A 28 11.23 8.48 -5.04
CA LYS A 28 11.55 8.39 -3.62
C LYS A 28 11.50 9.79 -3.03
N PHE A 29 10.81 9.94 -1.91
CA PHE A 29 10.64 11.19 -1.19
C PHE A 29 10.91 10.93 0.29
N GLY A 30 11.59 11.86 0.94
CA GLY A 30 11.74 11.90 2.38
C GLY A 30 10.47 12.39 3.09
N ASN A 31 10.58 12.58 4.38
CA ASN A 31 9.47 13.07 5.21
C ASN A 31 8.91 14.40 4.72
N TYR A 32 7.63 14.64 4.97
CA TYR A 32 6.95 15.89 4.63
C TYR A 32 7.45 17.04 5.47
N ASP A 33 8.00 18.09 4.85
CA ASP A 33 8.28 19.36 5.53
C ASP A 33 6.97 20.06 5.88
N VAL A 34 6.83 20.47 7.11
CA VAL A 34 5.71 21.25 7.63
C VAL A 34 6.22 22.54 8.30
N PRO A 35 5.40 23.61 8.37
CA PRO A 35 5.75 24.76 9.16
C PRO A 35 5.94 24.37 10.64
N MET A 36 6.94 24.96 11.31
CA MET A 36 7.15 24.76 12.73
C MET A 36 5.87 25.02 13.51
N GLY A 37 5.54 24.15 14.47
CA GLY A 37 4.29 24.20 15.23
C GLY A 37 3.05 23.70 14.48
N ALA A 38 3.21 23.05 13.32
CA ALA A 38 2.09 22.42 12.60
C ALA A 38 1.81 20.99 13.08
N VAL A 39 2.76 20.34 13.71
CA VAL A 39 2.57 19.07 14.41
C VAL A 39 2.15 19.40 15.83
N ILE A 40 0.93 19.04 16.21
CA ILE A 40 0.41 19.22 17.56
C ILE A 40 0.60 17.86 18.25
N HIS A 41 1.48 17.81 19.22
CA HIS A 41 1.51 16.70 20.16
C HIS A 41 0.31 16.90 21.12
N SER A 42 -0.54 15.90 21.28
CA SER A 42 -1.58 15.94 22.30
C SER A 42 -0.89 15.70 23.65
N GLU A 43 -0.70 16.76 24.41
CA GLU A 43 -0.40 16.60 25.82
C GLU A 43 -1.61 15.88 26.43
N GLU A 44 -1.47 14.62 26.83
CA GLU A 44 -2.45 14.01 27.71
C GLU A 44 -2.43 14.78 29.04
N ASP A 45 -3.62 15.24 29.45
CA ASP A 45 -3.87 15.97 30.66
C ASP A 45 -3.30 15.19 31.87
N HIS A 46 -2.08 15.53 32.28
CA HIS A 46 -1.59 15.15 33.59
C HIS A 46 -2.46 15.86 34.60
N GLU A 47 -3.46 15.16 35.16
CA GLU A 47 -4.26 15.65 36.30
C GLU A 47 -3.31 16.11 37.39
N ASP A 48 -3.41 17.41 37.69
CA ASP A 48 -2.67 18.14 38.73
C ASP A 48 -2.61 17.35 40.05
N HIS A 49 -1.52 16.66 40.27
CA HIS A 49 -1.14 16.28 41.63
C HIS A 49 -0.42 17.47 42.28
N ASP A 50 -1.22 18.27 43.02
CA ASP A 50 -0.72 19.26 43.98
C ASP A 50 0.14 18.58 45.06
N ASP A 51 1.42 18.43 44.80
CA ASP A 51 2.42 18.17 45.82
C ASP A 51 3.52 19.23 45.76
N GLU A 52 3.56 20.08 46.82
CA GLU A 52 4.56 21.12 47.08
C GLU A 52 5.98 20.52 47.19
N HIS A 53 6.65 20.27 46.08
CA HIS A 53 8.11 20.15 46.07
C HIS A 53 8.66 20.98 44.92
N GLY A 54 9.15 22.19 45.30
CA GLY A 54 9.93 23.03 44.43
C GLY A 54 11.29 22.39 44.21
N ASP A 55 11.55 21.99 42.96
CA ASP A 55 12.89 21.89 42.38
C ASP A 55 12.76 22.20 40.91
N GLU A 56 13.66 23.03 40.42
CA GLU A 56 13.76 23.52 39.05
C GLU A 56 13.97 22.34 38.08
N HIS A 57 12.88 21.73 37.59
CA HIS A 57 12.98 20.86 36.43
C HIS A 57 13.03 21.76 35.20
N GLY A 58 14.15 21.68 34.48
CA GLY A 58 14.31 22.38 33.23
C GLY A 58 13.21 21.92 32.25
N ASP A 59 12.60 22.91 31.62
CA ASP A 59 11.65 22.70 30.52
C ASP A 59 12.29 21.74 29.49
N GLU A 60 11.83 20.50 29.46
CA GLU A 60 12.09 19.60 28.35
C GLU A 60 11.37 20.22 27.16
N HIS A 61 12.13 20.94 26.34
CA HIS A 61 11.63 21.51 25.11
C HIS A 61 11.32 20.36 24.16
N GLU A 62 10.02 20.04 24.02
CA GLU A 62 9.54 19.29 22.87
C GLU A 62 10.09 19.95 21.61
N GLU A 63 10.95 19.27 20.89
CA GLU A 63 11.51 19.80 19.66
C GLU A 63 10.39 19.91 18.63
N ASP A 64 9.99 21.14 18.30
CA ASP A 64 9.08 21.44 17.19
C ASP A 64 9.71 20.91 15.87
N LEU A 65 9.37 19.68 15.51
CA LEU A 65 9.83 19.10 14.26
C LEU A 65 9.27 19.88 13.07
N GLY A 66 10.12 20.28 12.16
CA GLY A 66 9.75 20.96 10.92
C GLY A 66 9.29 19.98 9.83
N TYR A 67 8.99 18.74 10.19
CA TYR A 67 8.52 17.69 9.28
C TYR A 67 7.62 16.70 10.02
N VAL A 68 6.84 15.94 9.25
CA VAL A 68 6.03 14.82 9.77
C VAL A 68 6.89 13.56 9.74
N ASN A 69 7.14 12.99 10.91
CA ASN A 69 7.90 11.76 11.04
C ASN A 69 7.18 10.60 10.35
N ASN A 70 7.90 9.58 9.87
CA ASN A 70 7.34 8.44 9.15
C ASN A 70 6.41 8.80 7.98
N SER A 71 6.67 9.87 7.25
CA SER A 71 5.88 10.28 6.09
C SER A 71 6.61 10.12 4.76
N ASP A 72 7.75 9.47 4.76
CA ASP A 72 8.52 9.14 3.56
C ASP A 72 7.82 8.09 2.71
N TYR A 73 8.06 8.12 1.40
CA TYR A 73 7.58 7.07 0.53
C TYR A 73 8.50 6.79 -0.66
N GLN A 74 8.45 5.56 -1.13
CA GLN A 74 9.08 5.11 -2.35
C GLN A 74 8.09 4.33 -3.21
N VAL A 75 8.11 4.56 -4.54
CA VAL A 75 7.31 3.79 -5.49
C VAL A 75 8.13 3.46 -6.72
N GLU A 76 8.05 2.19 -7.13
CA GLU A 76 8.54 1.73 -8.42
C GLU A 76 7.37 1.14 -9.20
N ALA A 77 7.22 1.53 -10.48
CA ALA A 77 6.18 1.01 -11.34
C ALA A 77 6.72 0.71 -12.73
N THR A 78 6.42 -0.48 -13.22
CA THR A 78 6.78 -0.92 -14.58
C THR A 78 5.52 -1.35 -15.32
N LYS A 79 5.39 -0.91 -16.56
CA LYS A 79 4.30 -1.26 -17.46
C LYS A 79 4.84 -1.69 -18.80
N PHE A 80 4.36 -2.81 -19.29
CA PHE A 80 4.67 -3.27 -20.64
C PHE A 80 3.40 -3.74 -21.33
N GLY A 81 3.23 -3.37 -22.60
CA GLY A 81 2.10 -3.81 -23.38
C GLY A 81 2.44 -3.92 -24.85
N ILE A 82 1.84 -4.91 -25.50
CA ILE A 82 1.92 -5.11 -26.93
C ILE A 82 0.52 -5.39 -27.48
N SER A 83 0.20 -4.81 -28.64
CA SER A 83 -1.07 -5.06 -29.30
C SER A 83 -0.93 -5.01 -30.81
N LYS A 84 -1.88 -5.67 -31.47
CA LYS A 84 -2.02 -5.62 -32.93
C LYS A 84 -3.45 -5.29 -33.29
N VAL A 85 -3.59 -4.40 -34.26
CA VAL A 85 -4.89 -3.96 -34.81
C VAL A 85 -4.94 -4.34 -36.28
N GLY A 86 -6.09 -4.76 -36.76
CA GLY A 86 -6.35 -5.09 -38.15
C GLY A 86 -7.85 -5.00 -38.44
N ASP A 87 -8.24 -5.34 -39.69
CA ASP A 87 -9.66 -5.35 -40.12
C ASP A 87 -10.49 -6.39 -39.34
N TRP A 88 -9.83 -7.39 -38.80
CA TRP A 88 -10.44 -8.42 -37.95
C TRP A 88 -10.77 -7.93 -36.52
N GLY A 89 -10.23 -6.76 -36.11
CA GLY A 89 -10.33 -6.23 -34.75
C GLY A 89 -8.97 -5.90 -34.14
N TYR A 90 -8.80 -6.19 -32.86
CA TYR A 90 -7.53 -6.05 -32.17
C TYR A 90 -7.32 -7.14 -31.10
N PHE A 91 -6.05 -7.37 -30.78
CA PHE A 91 -5.60 -8.18 -29.65
C PHE A 91 -4.46 -7.46 -28.95
N GLY A 92 -4.45 -7.48 -27.63
CA GLY A 92 -3.37 -6.90 -26.84
C GLY A 92 -3.18 -7.64 -25.52
N ILE A 93 -1.93 -7.65 -25.08
CA ILE A 93 -1.53 -8.11 -23.75
C ILE A 93 -0.75 -7.02 -23.05
N ALA A 94 -0.88 -6.95 -21.71
CA ALA A 94 -0.14 -6.03 -20.88
C ALA A 94 0.22 -6.67 -19.54
N ILE A 95 1.33 -6.22 -18.98
CA ILE A 95 1.79 -6.52 -17.63
C ILE A 95 2.06 -5.18 -16.95
N ASP A 96 1.53 -5.02 -15.75
CA ASP A 96 1.72 -3.85 -14.90
C ASP A 96 2.20 -4.33 -13.53
N ASN A 97 3.37 -3.85 -13.08
CA ASN A 97 3.93 -4.14 -11.76
C ASN A 97 4.05 -2.84 -11.00
N LEU A 98 3.71 -2.87 -9.72
CA LEU A 98 3.82 -1.76 -8.79
C LEU A 98 4.38 -2.27 -7.46
N GLU A 99 5.48 -1.67 -7.04
CA GLU A 99 6.03 -1.83 -5.70
C GLU A 99 6.03 -0.47 -5.01
N SER A 100 5.59 -0.40 -3.77
CA SER A 100 5.65 0.83 -2.99
C SER A 100 5.92 0.54 -1.52
N VAL A 101 6.64 1.47 -0.90
CA VAL A 101 6.87 1.49 0.55
C VAL A 101 6.55 2.90 1.02
N TYR A 102 5.75 3.03 2.06
CA TYR A 102 5.47 4.31 2.69
C TYR A 102 5.46 4.16 4.21
N GLY A 103 6.04 5.16 4.89
CA GLY A 103 5.99 5.26 6.33
C GLY A 103 4.59 5.64 6.79
N ILE A 104 4.20 5.16 7.96
CA ILE A 104 2.91 5.46 8.59
C ILE A 104 3.18 6.45 9.71
N PRO A 105 2.79 7.74 9.55
CA PRO A 105 2.91 8.70 10.64
C PRO A 105 2.05 8.26 11.81
N PHE A 106 2.65 8.06 12.97
CA PHE A 106 1.94 7.77 14.20
C PHE A 106 2.48 8.64 15.32
N HIS A 107 1.68 8.90 16.31
CA HIS A 107 2.11 9.42 17.59
C HIS A 107 2.28 8.22 18.51
N GLY A 108 3.53 7.78 18.67
CA GLY A 108 3.83 6.70 19.57
C GLY A 108 4.02 7.19 20.98
N ASP A 109 2.96 7.27 21.76
CA ASP A 109 3.03 7.45 23.21
C ASP A 109 1.89 6.65 23.86
N GLU A 110 1.75 5.38 23.54
CA GLU A 110 0.98 4.46 24.37
C GLU A 110 1.92 3.48 25.08
N HIS A 111 2.94 3.99 25.76
CA HIS A 111 3.55 3.23 26.83
C HIS A 111 2.63 3.34 28.04
N GLU A 112 1.66 2.44 28.15
CA GLU A 112 1.03 2.15 29.42
C GLU A 112 2.09 1.55 30.36
N ASP A 113 2.91 2.41 30.97
CA ASP A 113 3.79 2.05 32.05
C ASP A 113 2.95 1.66 33.28
N GLU A 114 2.42 0.43 33.30
CA GLU A 114 2.02 -0.23 34.54
C GLU A 114 3.26 -0.57 35.37
N HIS A 115 4.06 0.43 35.73
CA HIS A 115 5.05 0.24 36.79
C HIS A 115 4.37 0.45 38.13
N GLY A 116 3.86 -0.66 38.68
CA GLY A 116 3.43 -0.74 40.07
C GLY A 116 4.58 -0.35 41.01
N ASP A 117 4.34 0.70 41.79
CA ASP A 117 5.15 1.16 42.91
C ASP A 117 5.45 0.03 43.90
N GLU A 118 6.71 -0.38 43.99
CA GLU A 118 7.34 -0.89 45.20
C GLU A 118 8.83 -1.08 44.93
N HIS A 119 9.67 -0.07 45.21
CA HIS A 119 10.97 -0.30 45.88
C HIS A 119 11.68 1.02 46.18
N GLY A 120 11.92 1.21 47.47
CA GLY A 120 12.69 2.33 47.99
C GLY A 120 14.19 2.13 47.79
N ASP A 121 14.86 3.29 47.71
CA ASP A 121 16.20 3.63 48.18
C ASP A 121 17.47 3.03 47.60
N GLU A 122 18.32 3.96 47.15
CA GLU A 122 19.75 3.93 46.97
C GLU A 122 20.30 3.28 45.71
N HIS A 123 20.36 4.07 44.59
CA HIS A 123 21.61 4.04 43.80
C HIS A 123 21.70 5.29 42.90
N GLY A 124 22.87 5.98 42.97
CA GLY A 124 23.14 7.22 42.27
C GLY A 124 23.39 7.07 40.79
N ASP A 125 22.94 8.06 40.08
CA ASP A 125 23.45 8.76 38.91
C ASP A 125 24.44 8.03 37.97
N GLU A 126 23.92 7.56 36.89
CA GLU A 126 24.47 7.63 35.53
C GLU A 126 23.40 7.12 34.54
N HIS A 127 22.29 7.87 34.41
CA HIS A 127 21.41 7.64 33.27
C HIS A 127 22.04 8.36 32.07
N GLY A 128 22.71 7.59 31.19
CA GLY A 128 23.04 8.05 29.86
C GLY A 128 21.72 8.37 29.16
N GLU A 129 21.68 9.49 28.45
CA GLU A 129 20.61 9.86 27.55
C GLU A 129 20.52 8.79 26.45
N GLU A 130 19.73 7.76 26.68
CA GLU A 130 19.36 6.81 25.65
C GLU A 130 18.33 7.55 24.79
N GLU A 131 18.78 8.01 23.60
CA GLU A 131 17.88 8.48 22.56
C GLU A 131 16.98 7.31 22.19
N HIS A 132 15.73 7.30 22.67
CA HIS A 132 14.72 6.35 22.20
C HIS A 132 14.49 6.65 20.73
N GLU A 133 15.07 5.84 19.84
CA GLU A 133 14.77 5.92 18.42
C GLU A 133 13.29 5.50 18.26
N GLU A 134 12.46 6.45 17.78
CA GLU A 134 11.04 6.22 17.56
C GLU A 134 10.84 5.01 16.64
N GLU A 135 10.07 4.03 17.08
CA GLU A 135 9.69 2.86 16.28
C GLU A 135 9.11 3.29 14.94
N ARG A 136 9.67 2.80 13.86
CA ARG A 136 9.19 3.12 12.52
C ARG A 136 8.17 2.08 12.07
N ILE A 137 6.92 2.52 11.85
CA ILE A 137 5.89 1.70 11.20
C ILE A 137 5.89 2.02 9.71
N PHE A 138 5.84 1.00 8.86
CA PHE A 138 5.74 1.21 7.43
C PHE A 138 4.89 0.13 6.75
N SER A 139 4.31 0.51 5.61
CA SER A 139 3.55 -0.38 4.75
C SER A 139 4.27 -0.60 3.42
N SER A 140 4.36 -1.86 3.02
CA SER A 140 4.93 -2.29 1.74
C SER A 140 3.86 -2.94 0.88
N THR A 141 3.72 -2.47 -0.36
CA THR A 141 2.76 -3.01 -1.33
C THR A 141 3.51 -3.59 -2.52
N ASP A 142 3.10 -4.78 -2.94
CA ASP A 142 3.45 -5.41 -4.21
C ASP A 142 2.18 -5.72 -4.99
N SER A 143 2.14 -5.36 -6.27
CA SER A 143 1.00 -5.63 -7.14
C SER A 143 1.45 -5.96 -8.56
N GLU A 144 1.04 -7.13 -9.02
CA GLU A 144 1.20 -7.54 -10.40
C GLU A 144 -0.16 -7.71 -11.07
N THR A 145 -0.30 -7.20 -12.30
CA THR A 145 -1.51 -7.38 -13.10
C THR A 145 -1.15 -7.80 -14.51
N PHE A 146 -1.65 -8.96 -14.93
CA PHE A 146 -1.62 -9.42 -16.30
C PHE A 146 -2.97 -9.19 -16.98
N THR A 147 -2.99 -8.59 -18.16
CA THR A 147 -4.22 -8.27 -18.88
C THR A 147 -4.15 -8.74 -20.32
N ILE A 148 -5.21 -9.41 -20.77
CA ILE A 148 -5.49 -9.66 -22.18
C ILE A 148 -6.77 -8.91 -22.53
N LYS A 149 -6.74 -8.12 -23.62
CA LYS A 149 -7.94 -7.48 -24.18
C LYS A 149 -7.97 -7.61 -25.67
N GLY A 150 -9.15 -7.79 -26.21
CA GLY A 150 -9.29 -7.85 -27.64
C GLY A 150 -10.71 -7.66 -28.11
N SER A 151 -10.81 -7.61 -29.43
CA SER A 151 -12.08 -7.43 -30.14
C SER A 151 -12.01 -8.17 -31.46
N PHE A 152 -13.04 -8.93 -31.77
CA PHE A 152 -13.19 -9.60 -33.07
C PHE A 152 -14.41 -9.12 -33.81
N ASN A 153 -14.23 -8.67 -35.05
CA ASN A 153 -15.29 -8.37 -36.00
C ASN A 153 -15.71 -9.68 -36.68
N ILE A 154 -16.87 -10.20 -36.32
CA ILE A 154 -17.41 -11.47 -36.85
C ILE A 154 -18.19 -11.21 -38.13
N ASN A 155 -18.92 -10.08 -38.20
CA ASN A 155 -19.83 -9.72 -39.28
C ASN A 155 -20.83 -10.82 -39.61
N GLY A 156 -21.35 -11.48 -38.55
CA GLY A 156 -22.35 -12.55 -38.68
C GLY A 156 -23.77 -12.00 -38.59
N ASP A 157 -24.75 -12.85 -38.93
CA ASP A 157 -26.16 -12.47 -38.97
C ASP A 157 -26.74 -12.10 -37.57
N LEU A 158 -26.17 -12.67 -36.49
CA LEU A 158 -26.64 -12.47 -35.13
C LEU A 158 -25.65 -11.65 -34.29
N VAL A 159 -24.35 -11.89 -34.45
CA VAL A 159 -23.28 -11.24 -33.70
C VAL A 159 -22.33 -10.57 -34.66
N ASN A 160 -22.17 -9.25 -34.51
CA ASN A 160 -21.29 -8.45 -35.37
C ASN A 160 -19.87 -8.42 -34.84
N LYS A 161 -19.74 -8.35 -33.51
CA LYS A 161 -18.47 -8.12 -32.82
C LYS A 161 -18.49 -8.78 -31.45
N ILE A 162 -17.34 -9.27 -31.03
CA ILE A 162 -17.08 -9.71 -29.66
C ILE A 162 -15.93 -8.90 -29.10
N ASP A 163 -16.14 -8.19 -28.02
CA ASP A 163 -15.11 -7.63 -27.16
C ASP A 163 -14.88 -8.59 -26.01
N TYR A 164 -13.62 -8.87 -25.65
CA TYR A 164 -13.27 -9.76 -24.56
C TYR A 164 -12.11 -9.23 -23.73
N SER A 165 -12.11 -9.61 -22.46
CA SER A 165 -11.05 -9.28 -21.50
C SER A 165 -10.76 -10.49 -20.61
N TYR A 166 -9.50 -10.61 -20.24
CA TYR A 166 -8.99 -11.43 -19.18
C TYR A 166 -8.07 -10.58 -18.34
N ARG A 167 -8.20 -10.67 -17.03
CA ARG A 167 -7.31 -10.03 -16.08
C ARG A 167 -6.99 -11.00 -14.96
N ASP A 168 -5.73 -11.06 -14.63
CA ASP A 168 -5.17 -11.78 -13.51
C ASP A 168 -4.38 -10.77 -12.67
N SER A 169 -4.62 -10.72 -11.38
CA SER A 169 -4.02 -9.73 -10.49
C SER A 169 -3.69 -10.35 -9.15
N ASP A 170 -2.44 -10.18 -8.78
CA ASP A 170 -1.90 -10.51 -7.47
C ASP A 170 -1.60 -9.19 -6.73
N TYR A 171 -2.05 -9.09 -5.50
CA TYR A 171 -1.83 -7.94 -4.64
C TYR A 171 -1.45 -8.40 -3.25
N SER A 172 -0.40 -7.82 -2.70
CA SER A 172 -0.02 -7.98 -1.31
C SER A 172 0.32 -6.65 -0.66
N LEU A 173 -0.04 -6.51 0.60
CA LEU A 173 0.32 -5.39 1.46
C LEU A 173 0.81 -5.96 2.79
N ILE A 174 2.00 -5.54 3.20
CA ILE A 174 2.60 -5.90 4.49
C ILE A 174 2.69 -4.62 5.31
N GLU A 175 2.16 -4.65 6.52
CA GLU A 175 2.37 -3.64 7.54
C GLU A 175 3.26 -4.21 8.62
N GLN A 176 4.32 -3.50 8.97
CA GLN A 176 5.31 -3.96 9.93
C GLN A 176 6.02 -2.81 10.63
N HIS A 177 6.51 -3.10 11.82
CA HIS A 177 7.42 -2.25 12.56
C HIS A 177 8.86 -2.50 12.07
N ALA A 178 9.69 -1.47 12.02
CA ALA A 178 11.11 -1.66 11.72
C ALA A 178 11.76 -2.31 12.92
N GLU A 179 12.39 -3.47 12.72
CA GLU A 179 13.24 -4.07 13.73
C GLU A 179 14.48 -3.20 13.91
N GLU A 180 14.84 -2.87 15.16
CA GLU A 180 16.12 -2.24 15.48
C GLU A 180 17.26 -3.24 15.20
N GLU A 181 18.01 -3.03 14.13
CA GLU A 181 19.25 -3.74 13.89
C GLU A 181 20.32 -3.27 14.89
N GLY A 182 20.39 -3.88 16.08
CA GLY A 182 21.60 -3.73 16.87
C GLY A 182 21.50 -3.52 18.37
N HIS A 183 21.14 -4.53 19.09
CA HIS A 183 21.68 -4.78 20.42
C HIS A 183 22.02 -6.25 20.62
N ASP A 184 23.09 -6.71 19.96
CA ASP A 184 23.85 -7.86 20.43
C ASP A 184 24.62 -7.41 21.67
N ASP A 185 24.15 -7.73 22.89
CA ASP A 185 24.93 -7.95 24.11
C ASP A 185 24.19 -7.61 25.42
N HIS A 186 22.91 -7.91 25.55
CA HIS A 186 22.35 -8.02 26.91
C HIS A 186 21.77 -9.40 27.15
N GLU A 187 22.53 -10.22 27.94
CA GLU A 187 22.04 -11.43 28.60
C GLU A 187 20.99 -11.05 29.69
N GLY A 188 19.83 -10.57 29.27
CA GLY A 188 18.63 -10.37 30.06
C GLY A 188 17.48 -10.95 29.26
N GLU A 189 16.88 -12.05 29.74
CA GLU A 189 15.69 -12.65 29.17
C GLU A 189 14.47 -11.74 29.44
N GLU A 190 14.37 -10.59 28.77
CA GLU A 190 13.13 -9.85 28.59
C GLU A 190 12.67 -10.15 27.16
N GLU A 191 11.64 -10.99 27.05
CA GLU A 191 10.95 -11.26 25.79
C GLU A 191 10.29 -9.95 25.34
N HIS A 192 10.99 -9.13 24.54
CA HIS A 192 10.33 -8.08 23.78
C HIS A 192 9.35 -8.80 22.85
N GLU A 193 8.05 -8.53 22.99
CA GLU A 193 7.04 -9.06 22.10
C GLU A 193 7.27 -8.43 20.73
N GLU A 194 7.99 -9.12 19.84
CA GLU A 194 8.14 -8.74 18.45
C GLU A 194 6.76 -8.71 17.81
N HIS A 195 6.27 -7.53 17.44
CA HIS A 195 5.01 -7.39 16.74
C HIS A 195 5.08 -8.05 15.38
N ALA A 196 4.36 -9.16 15.22
CA ALA A 196 4.37 -9.91 13.98
C ALA A 196 3.72 -9.10 12.85
N PRO A 197 4.36 -8.99 11.67
CA PRO A 197 3.82 -8.19 10.57
C PRO A 197 2.44 -8.67 10.14
N THR A 198 1.58 -7.73 9.75
CA THR A 198 0.27 -8.04 9.19
C THR A 198 0.36 -8.05 7.67
N LEU A 199 -0.01 -9.18 7.07
CA LEU A 199 0.00 -9.42 5.64
C LEU A 199 -1.43 -9.53 5.11
N PHE A 200 -1.82 -8.59 4.25
CA PHE A 200 -3.01 -8.67 3.40
C PHE A 200 -2.64 -9.21 2.02
N LYS A 201 -3.42 -10.15 1.50
CA LYS A 201 -3.34 -10.65 0.12
C LYS A 201 -4.69 -10.63 -0.56
N ASN A 202 -4.67 -10.29 -1.85
CA ASN A 202 -5.83 -10.36 -2.72
C ASN A 202 -5.42 -10.83 -4.11
N ASP A 203 -5.83 -12.04 -4.49
CA ASP A 203 -5.56 -12.64 -5.79
C ASP A 203 -6.89 -12.73 -6.54
N ALA A 204 -6.96 -12.18 -7.75
CA ALA A 204 -8.21 -12.15 -8.50
C ALA A 204 -8.03 -12.47 -9.98
N THR A 205 -8.90 -13.34 -10.49
CA THR A 205 -9.00 -13.65 -11.92
C THR A 205 -10.37 -13.19 -12.46
N GLU A 206 -10.35 -12.40 -13.54
CA GLU A 206 -11.53 -11.83 -14.15
C GLU A 206 -11.64 -12.20 -15.64
N TYR A 207 -12.81 -12.63 -16.06
CA TYR A 207 -13.16 -12.90 -17.45
C TYR A 207 -14.36 -12.06 -17.88
N GLY A 208 -14.24 -11.33 -18.98
CA GLY A 208 -15.33 -10.53 -19.51
C GLY A 208 -15.51 -10.75 -21.02
N ALA A 209 -16.76 -10.69 -21.47
CA ALA A 209 -17.07 -10.57 -22.89
C ALA A 209 -18.34 -9.76 -23.13
N VAL A 210 -18.33 -9.03 -24.26
CA VAL A 210 -19.49 -8.30 -24.76
C VAL A 210 -19.73 -8.70 -26.20
N PHE A 211 -20.93 -9.20 -26.46
CA PHE A 211 -21.41 -9.55 -27.80
C PHE A 211 -22.25 -8.39 -28.34
N ASP A 212 -21.81 -7.79 -29.44
CA ASP A 212 -22.59 -6.79 -30.16
C ASP A 212 -23.49 -7.49 -31.19
N MET A 213 -24.79 -7.41 -30.93
CA MET A 213 -25.85 -7.98 -31.75
C MET A 213 -26.71 -6.91 -32.42
N SER A 214 -26.17 -5.69 -32.53
CA SER A 214 -26.85 -4.54 -33.10
C SER A 214 -27.09 -4.71 -34.60
N ASN A 215 -28.19 -4.16 -35.10
CA ASN A 215 -28.50 -4.03 -36.51
C ASN A 215 -28.87 -2.61 -36.85
N ASP A 216 -29.28 -2.34 -38.11
CA ASP A 216 -29.59 -0.98 -38.61
C ASP A 216 -30.68 -0.27 -37.79
N ASN A 217 -31.55 -1.01 -37.11
CA ASN A 217 -32.73 -0.47 -36.44
C ASN A 217 -32.63 -0.54 -34.90
N ILE A 218 -31.83 -1.47 -34.35
CA ILE A 218 -31.81 -1.77 -32.93
C ILE A 218 -30.37 -1.98 -32.48
N THR A 219 -29.95 -1.28 -31.44
CA THR A 219 -28.69 -1.54 -30.75
C THR A 219 -28.92 -2.55 -29.64
N GLN A 220 -28.25 -3.69 -29.72
CA GLN A 220 -28.35 -4.77 -28.72
C GLN A 220 -26.97 -5.27 -28.32
N LYS A 221 -26.76 -5.42 -27.03
CA LYS A 221 -25.52 -5.99 -26.49
C LYS A 221 -25.84 -6.96 -25.37
N LEU A 222 -25.15 -8.07 -25.38
CA LEU A 222 -25.12 -9.04 -24.27
C LEU A 222 -23.72 -9.03 -23.67
N SER A 223 -23.63 -8.82 -22.38
CA SER A 223 -22.37 -8.86 -21.65
C SER A 223 -22.40 -9.91 -20.56
N PHE A 224 -21.25 -10.52 -20.31
CA PHE A 224 -21.04 -11.29 -19.10
C PHE A 224 -19.68 -10.91 -18.49
N ASN A 225 -19.61 -11.01 -17.15
CA ASN A 225 -18.39 -10.92 -16.39
C ASN A 225 -18.37 -12.00 -15.32
N PHE A 226 -17.21 -12.61 -15.11
CA PHE A 226 -16.96 -13.55 -14.04
C PHE A 226 -15.70 -13.13 -13.31
N VAL A 227 -15.77 -13.08 -11.98
CA VAL A 227 -14.64 -12.78 -11.10
C VAL A 227 -14.54 -13.92 -10.10
N ASP A 228 -13.33 -14.38 -9.89
CA ASP A 228 -12.92 -15.31 -8.82
C ASP A 228 -11.82 -14.61 -8.03
N GLU A 229 -12.06 -14.40 -6.73
CA GLU A 229 -11.23 -13.57 -5.87
C GLU A 229 -10.97 -14.28 -4.56
N ASP A 230 -9.69 -14.43 -4.21
CA ASP A 230 -9.21 -14.93 -2.93
C ASP A 230 -8.61 -13.79 -2.11
N SER A 231 -9.13 -13.57 -0.90
CA SER A 231 -8.64 -12.54 0.01
C SER A 231 -8.24 -13.15 1.35
N SER A 232 -7.14 -12.68 1.93
CA SER A 232 -6.70 -13.12 3.25
C SER A 232 -5.95 -12.02 4.00
N ILE A 233 -6.08 -12.03 5.33
CA ILE A 233 -5.26 -11.24 6.24
C ILE A 233 -4.65 -12.21 7.25
N VAL A 234 -3.33 -12.12 7.42
CA VAL A 234 -2.57 -12.96 8.36
C VAL A 234 -1.62 -12.05 9.14
N GLY A 235 -1.53 -12.23 10.44
CA GLY A 235 -0.69 -11.44 11.34
C GLY A 235 -1.45 -11.04 12.60
N GLU A 236 -0.86 -10.19 13.39
CA GLU A 236 -1.39 -9.80 14.69
C GLU A 236 -2.72 -9.06 14.58
N GLU A 237 -2.85 -8.18 13.58
CA GLU A 237 -4.05 -7.39 13.34
C GLU A 237 -5.06 -8.05 12.37
N ALA A 238 -4.99 -9.37 12.21
CA ALA A 238 -5.90 -10.09 11.34
C ALA A 238 -7.34 -10.05 11.86
N PHE A 239 -8.23 -9.32 11.18
CA PHE A 239 -9.63 -9.15 11.57
C PHE A 239 -10.60 -10.00 10.75
N MET A 240 -10.15 -10.72 9.74
CA MET A 240 -10.99 -11.58 8.89
C MET A 240 -10.33 -12.93 8.60
N ASN A 241 -11.15 -13.96 8.43
CA ASN A 241 -10.66 -15.23 7.90
C ASN A 241 -10.44 -15.15 6.38
N PRO A 242 -9.56 -16.00 5.81
CA PRO A 242 -9.46 -16.14 4.36
C PRO A 242 -10.85 -16.38 3.73
N ALA A 243 -11.10 -15.66 2.64
CA ALA A 243 -12.39 -15.70 1.94
C ALA A 243 -12.16 -15.86 0.44
N ASN A 244 -13.00 -16.68 -0.18
CA ASN A 244 -13.12 -16.77 -1.64
C ASN A 244 -14.46 -16.17 -2.03
N ASN A 245 -14.47 -15.35 -3.07
CA ASN A 245 -15.65 -14.72 -3.63
C ASN A 245 -15.72 -14.98 -5.12
N GLU A 246 -16.80 -15.64 -5.56
CA GLU A 246 -17.10 -15.84 -6.97
C GLU A 246 -18.31 -14.97 -7.37
N GLU A 247 -18.13 -14.13 -8.39
CA GLU A 247 -19.19 -13.27 -8.90
C GLU A 247 -19.42 -13.55 -10.40
N PHE A 248 -20.69 -13.72 -10.77
CA PHE A 248 -21.11 -13.79 -12.16
C PHE A 248 -22.14 -12.72 -12.47
N THR A 249 -21.82 -11.86 -13.42
CA THR A 249 -22.71 -10.79 -13.89
C THR A 249 -23.13 -11.01 -15.34
N LEU A 250 -24.43 -10.95 -15.61
CA LEU A 250 -25.01 -10.99 -16.95
C LEU A 250 -25.76 -9.69 -17.22
N GLY A 251 -25.43 -9.01 -18.31
CA GLY A 251 -26.09 -7.76 -18.72
C GLY A 251 -26.65 -7.87 -20.14
N TYR A 252 -27.88 -7.35 -20.34
CA TYR A 252 -28.46 -7.16 -21.66
C TYR A 252 -28.89 -5.73 -21.84
N TYR A 253 -28.52 -5.13 -22.96
CA TYR A 253 -28.80 -3.74 -23.32
C TYR A 253 -29.53 -3.71 -24.66
N MET A 254 -30.55 -2.89 -24.74
CA MET A 254 -31.31 -2.65 -25.96
C MET A 254 -31.63 -1.14 -26.09
#